data_16e57e86425c225c47e4fb669f803cf4
#
_entry.id   16e57e86425c225c47e4fb669f803cf4
#
_cell.length_a   1.000
_cell.length_b   1.000
_cell.length_c   1.000
_cell.angle_alpha   90.00
_cell.angle_beta   90.00
_cell.angle_gamma   90.00
#
_symmetry.space_group_name_H-M   'P 1'
#
loop_
_entity.id
_entity.type
_entity.pdbx_description
1 polymer ?
#
loop_
_entity_poly.entity_id
_entity_poly.type
_entity_poly.pdbx_seq_one_letter_code
_entity_poly.pdbx_strand_id
1 'polypeptide(L)'
;MRCRTLLDYFWRYVCTPPQKSIPSEYNATAIGTLDLHISGGSMDADGFTIHQLELGPMENFIYVIEDRATRRAAVVDPAWEVDKVIQLAEEKGLTISDVLLTHSHADHVNGVADLLEHAAAEVHVLKSEADFWGKQGFPVTQHHGGDEVLVGKTPIQFLHTPGHTPGSACFHVHDQLLTGDTLFIYGCGRCDLKGGDPEAMYHTLKKLAQHFPAETRILPGHNYAHEPSTTLREQIAGNPFMHFHNVADFVRYRMVEHKRETPYGPIE
;
A
#
# COMPACT_ATOMS: atom_id res chain seq x y z
N MET A 1 -24.56 27.75 -9.45
CA MET A 1 -24.14 26.39 -9.80
C MET A 1 -22.81 26.13 -9.07
N ARG A 2 -22.82 25.33 -7.98
CA ARG A 2 -21.60 24.97 -7.25
C ARG A 2 -20.93 23.82 -7.99
N CYS A 3 -19.69 24.02 -8.38
CA CYS A 3 -18.84 22.99 -8.97
C CYS A 3 -18.65 21.89 -7.93
N ARG A 4 -19.20 20.70 -8.16
CA ARG A 4 -18.91 19.51 -7.36
C ARG A 4 -17.51 19.06 -7.73
N THR A 5 -16.61 18.99 -6.75
CA THR A 5 -15.22 18.60 -6.93
C THR A 5 -15.14 17.11 -7.28
N LEU A 6 -14.08 16.72 -7.98
CA LEU A 6 -13.74 15.32 -8.31
C LEU A 6 -13.74 14.40 -7.07
N LEU A 7 -13.47 14.94 -5.89
CA LEU A 7 -13.55 14.27 -4.59
C LEU A 7 -14.96 13.76 -4.26
N ASP A 8 -16.01 14.53 -4.55
CA ASP A 8 -17.41 14.11 -4.29
C ASP A 8 -17.82 12.93 -5.18
N TYR A 9 -17.20 12.79 -6.35
CA TYR A 9 -17.47 11.68 -7.26
C TYR A 9 -16.74 10.41 -6.82
N PHE A 10 -15.51 10.57 -6.32
CA PHE A 10 -14.68 9.47 -5.83
C PHE A 10 -15.28 8.82 -4.58
N TRP A 11 -15.77 9.62 -3.62
CA TRP A 11 -16.39 9.14 -2.39
C TRP A 11 -17.66 8.31 -2.58
N ARG A 12 -18.47 8.63 -3.58
CA ARG A 12 -19.72 7.90 -3.82
C ARG A 12 -19.57 6.53 -4.46
N TYR A 13 -18.42 6.26 -5.08
CA TYR A 13 -18.24 5.05 -5.88
C TYR A 13 -17.06 4.17 -5.44
N VAL A 14 -16.23 4.62 -4.52
CA VAL A 14 -15.02 3.92 -4.10
C VAL A 14 -15.01 3.58 -2.60
N CYS A 15 -15.63 4.39 -1.77
CA CYS A 15 -15.56 4.27 -0.31
C CYS A 15 -16.93 4.45 0.34
N THR A 16 -17.75 3.40 0.37
CA THR A 16 -18.78 3.24 1.40
C THR A 16 -18.36 2.08 2.28
N PRO A 17 -17.86 2.33 3.49
CA PRO A 17 -17.60 1.25 4.42
C PRO A 17 -18.92 0.56 4.79
N PRO A 18 -18.93 -0.75 5.04
CA PRO A 18 -20.11 -1.46 5.50
C PRO A 18 -20.59 -0.84 6.80
N GLN A 19 -21.89 -0.51 6.89
CA GLN A 19 -22.51 -0.08 8.14
C GLN A 19 -22.40 -1.23 9.13
N LYS A 20 -21.50 -1.10 10.11
CA LYS A 20 -21.40 -2.02 11.25
C LYS A 20 -22.68 -1.91 12.08
N SER A 21 -23.45 -2.99 12.19
CA SER A 21 -24.45 -3.12 13.23
C SER A 21 -23.73 -3.24 14.58
N ILE A 22 -23.78 -2.17 15.37
CA ILE A 22 -23.23 -2.14 16.74
C ILE A 22 -24.20 -2.90 17.65
N PRO A 23 -23.76 -3.94 18.37
CA PRO A 23 -24.51 -4.45 19.50
C PRO A 23 -24.52 -3.37 20.61
N SER A 24 -25.71 -3.03 21.10
CA SER A 24 -25.91 -2.10 22.20
C SER A 24 -25.42 -2.73 23.48
N GLU A 25 -24.23 -2.38 23.92
CA GLU A 25 -23.77 -2.41 25.33
C GLU A 25 -22.28 -2.09 25.40
N TYR A 26 -21.94 -0.79 25.42
CA TYR A 26 -20.73 -0.35 26.10
C TYR A 26 -20.89 1.12 26.54
N ASN A 27 -20.78 1.33 27.84
CA ASN A 27 -20.87 2.60 28.56
C ASN A 27 -19.71 3.54 28.13
N ALA A 28 -20.09 4.78 27.83
CA ALA A 28 -19.17 5.89 27.66
C ALA A 28 -18.58 6.34 28.97
N THR A 29 -17.28 6.18 29.17
CA THR A 29 -16.43 7.10 29.97
C THR A 29 -14.97 6.72 29.75
N ALA A 30 -14.26 7.50 28.94
CA ALA A 30 -12.86 7.90 29.18
C ALA A 30 -12.41 8.77 27.99
N ILE A 31 -12.22 10.05 28.26
CA ILE A 31 -11.40 10.93 27.42
C ILE A 31 -9.95 10.48 27.67
N GLY A 32 -9.35 9.83 26.71
CA GLY A 32 -7.98 9.34 26.73
C GLY A 32 -7.28 9.67 25.41
N THR A 33 -6.19 10.41 25.52
CA THR A 33 -5.05 10.57 24.61
C THR A 33 -5.11 9.74 23.33
N LEU A 34 -4.89 10.42 22.17
CA LEU A 34 -4.65 9.78 20.88
C LEU A 34 -3.45 8.81 21.01
N ASP A 35 -3.74 7.54 21.20
CA ASP A 35 -2.75 6.49 21.07
C ASP A 35 -2.55 6.22 19.57
N LEU A 36 -1.41 6.69 19.06
CA LEU A 36 -0.84 6.21 17.82
C LEU A 36 -0.64 4.68 17.97
N HIS A 37 -1.49 3.89 17.34
CA HIS A 37 -1.28 2.45 17.27
C HIS A 37 -0.06 2.16 16.40
N ILE A 38 1.10 2.19 17.03
CA ILE A 38 2.33 1.60 16.48
C ILE A 38 2.20 0.10 16.74
N SER A 39 1.73 -0.65 15.76
CA SER A 39 1.77 -2.11 15.84
C SER A 39 3.25 -2.53 15.80
N GLY A 40 3.78 -2.89 16.98
CA GLY A 40 5.15 -3.38 17.12
C GLY A 40 5.35 -4.66 16.31
N GLY A 41 6.10 -4.57 15.22
CA GLY A 41 6.62 -5.71 14.50
C GLY A 41 7.54 -6.53 15.42
N SER A 42 7.61 -7.82 15.16
CA SER A 42 8.51 -8.77 15.83
C SER A 42 9.91 -8.18 15.99
N MET A 43 10.37 -8.10 17.23
CA MET A 43 11.68 -7.55 17.57
C MET A 43 12.77 -8.61 17.37
N ASP A 44 13.89 -8.20 16.80
CA ASP A 44 15.27 -8.58 17.16
C ASP A 44 16.15 -9.46 16.26
N ALA A 45 15.79 -9.87 15.07
CA ALA A 45 16.77 -10.54 14.21
C ALA A 45 17.28 -9.72 13.00
N ASP A 46 16.44 -8.84 12.44
CA ASP A 46 16.61 -8.45 11.04
C ASP A 46 17.24 -7.08 10.78
N GLY A 47 17.62 -6.32 11.81
CA GLY A 47 18.32 -5.03 11.64
C GLY A 47 17.48 -3.86 11.12
N PHE A 48 16.17 -4.05 10.86
CA PHE A 48 15.26 -3.02 10.37
C PHE A 48 13.96 -2.95 11.21
N THR A 49 13.18 -1.90 10.99
CA THR A 49 11.82 -1.73 11.54
C THR A 49 10.93 -1.10 10.48
N ILE A 50 9.68 -1.56 10.35
CA ILE A 50 8.68 -0.90 9.52
C ILE A 50 7.66 -0.21 10.43
N HIS A 51 7.56 1.11 10.29
CA HIS A 51 6.54 1.92 10.93
C HIS A 51 5.40 2.14 9.95
N GLN A 52 4.16 1.89 10.36
CA GLN A 52 2.96 2.05 9.56
C GLN A 52 2.15 3.22 10.11
N LEU A 53 1.81 4.18 9.24
CA LEU A 53 0.93 5.30 9.55
C LEU A 53 -0.30 5.23 8.65
N GLU A 54 -1.48 5.41 9.24
CA GLU A 54 -2.72 5.60 8.50
C GLU A 54 -2.96 7.10 8.34
N LEU A 55 -2.97 7.60 7.10
CA LEU A 55 -3.06 9.02 6.80
C LEU A 55 -4.07 9.29 5.68
N GLY A 56 -4.65 10.49 5.76
CA GLY A 56 -5.53 11.02 4.72
C GLY A 56 -6.94 10.43 4.67
N PRO A 57 -7.80 11.02 3.84
CA PRO A 57 -9.23 10.67 3.78
C PRO A 57 -9.53 9.35 3.06
N MET A 58 -8.51 8.72 2.47
CA MET A 58 -8.64 7.44 1.77
C MET A 58 -8.06 6.28 2.57
N GLU A 59 -7.75 6.51 3.86
CA GLU A 59 -7.22 5.48 4.77
C GLU A 59 -5.92 4.85 4.22
N ASN A 60 -5.03 5.69 3.62
CA ASN A 60 -3.77 5.23 3.06
C ASN A 60 -2.81 4.79 4.17
N PHE A 61 -2.13 3.68 3.96
CA PHE A 61 -0.99 3.29 4.76
C PHE A 61 0.30 3.80 4.13
N ILE A 62 0.95 4.72 4.83
CA ILE A 62 2.31 5.17 4.53
C ILE A 62 3.27 4.39 5.42
N TYR A 63 4.35 3.88 4.84
CA TYR A 63 5.34 3.11 5.61
C TYR A 63 6.67 3.84 5.69
N VAL A 64 7.31 3.76 6.86
CA VAL A 64 8.69 4.21 7.06
C VAL A 64 9.53 2.97 7.39
N ILE A 65 10.40 2.58 6.48
CA ILE A 65 11.31 1.45 6.62
C ILE A 65 12.62 1.98 7.18
N GLU A 66 12.89 1.70 8.44
CA GLU A 66 14.08 2.14 9.17
C GLU A 66 15.17 1.07 9.12
N ASP A 67 16.38 1.40 8.66
CA ASP A 67 17.58 0.64 8.95
C ASP A 67 18.13 1.05 10.32
N ARG A 68 18.07 0.14 11.29
CA ARG A 68 18.44 0.43 12.68
C ARG A 68 19.94 0.72 12.87
N ALA A 69 20.77 0.15 12.00
CA ALA A 69 22.23 0.28 12.12
C ALA A 69 22.73 1.65 11.66
N THR A 70 22.13 2.20 10.60
CA THR A 70 22.56 3.47 10.00
C THR A 70 21.62 4.62 10.30
N ARG A 71 20.44 4.36 10.86
CA ARG A 71 19.35 5.34 11.07
C ARG A 71 18.86 5.99 9.77
N ARG A 72 19.15 5.38 8.62
CA ARG A 72 18.55 5.75 7.35
C ARG A 72 17.16 5.15 7.24
N ALA A 73 16.27 5.85 6.53
CA ALA A 73 14.93 5.39 6.33
C ALA A 73 14.45 5.64 4.90
N ALA A 74 13.63 4.70 4.39
CA ALA A 74 12.82 4.91 3.19
C ALA A 74 11.37 5.19 3.58
N VAL A 75 10.72 6.10 2.86
CA VAL A 75 9.28 6.34 2.96
C VAL A 75 8.59 5.71 1.75
N VAL A 76 7.61 4.86 1.98
CA VAL A 76 6.82 4.22 0.93
C VAL A 76 5.52 4.99 0.76
N ASP A 77 5.24 5.41 -0.48
CA ASP A 77 4.03 6.13 -0.90
C ASP A 77 3.71 7.34 -0.01
N PRO A 78 4.62 8.34 0.10
CA PRO A 78 4.36 9.53 0.91
C PRO A 78 3.21 10.34 0.34
N ALA A 79 2.11 10.37 1.10
CA ALA A 79 0.89 11.03 0.69
C ALA A 79 0.24 11.77 1.87
N TRP A 80 -0.61 12.73 1.56
CA TRP A 80 -1.45 13.48 2.50
C TRP A 80 -0.63 14.26 3.54
N GLU A 81 -0.71 13.85 4.80
CA GLU A 81 -0.18 14.53 5.98
C GLU A 81 1.32 14.27 6.18
N VAL A 82 2.15 14.68 5.23
CA VAL A 82 3.61 14.44 5.21
C VAL A 82 4.31 14.94 6.49
N ASP A 83 3.79 16.00 7.11
CA ASP A 83 4.30 16.51 8.41
C ASP A 83 4.36 15.41 9.48
N LYS A 84 3.41 14.48 9.50
CA LYS A 84 3.40 13.37 10.45
C LYS A 84 4.52 12.35 10.16
N VAL A 85 4.86 12.15 8.89
CA VAL A 85 5.99 11.30 8.48
C VAL A 85 7.31 11.94 8.89
N ILE A 86 7.46 13.24 8.67
CA ILE A 86 8.63 14.02 9.08
C ILE A 86 8.78 14.01 10.59
N GLN A 87 7.69 14.28 11.33
CA GLN A 87 7.68 14.24 12.78
C GLN A 87 8.11 12.86 13.32
N LEU A 88 7.58 11.78 12.76
CA LEU A 88 7.99 10.42 13.14
C LEU A 88 9.50 10.21 12.93
N ALA A 89 10.03 10.66 11.79
CA ALA A 89 11.45 10.54 11.50
C ALA A 89 12.31 11.34 12.49
N GLU A 90 11.92 12.58 12.80
CA GLU A 90 12.60 13.45 13.78
C GLU A 90 12.57 12.82 15.19
N GLU A 91 11.41 12.40 15.69
CA GLU A 91 11.25 11.80 17.00
C GLU A 91 12.10 10.53 17.16
N LYS A 92 12.27 9.79 16.08
CA LYS A 92 13.10 8.59 16.06
C LYS A 92 14.56 8.84 15.68
N GLY A 93 14.94 10.08 15.33
CA GLY A 93 16.29 10.40 14.88
C GLY A 93 16.66 9.68 13.59
N LEU A 94 15.73 9.58 12.64
CA LEU A 94 15.93 8.96 11.33
C LEU A 94 16.31 10.00 10.29
N THR A 95 17.14 9.59 9.34
CA THR A 95 17.42 10.36 8.13
C THR A 95 16.64 9.74 6.97
N ILE A 96 15.61 10.41 6.48
CA ILE A 96 14.89 9.98 5.27
C ILE A 96 15.84 10.17 4.09
N SER A 97 16.22 9.07 3.46
CA SER A 97 17.19 9.05 2.36
C SER A 97 16.60 8.55 1.05
N ASP A 98 15.45 7.87 1.12
CA ASP A 98 14.85 7.20 -0.01
C ASP A 98 13.32 7.35 0.04
N VAL A 99 12.68 7.47 -1.12
CA VAL A 99 11.23 7.39 -1.32
C VAL A 99 10.97 6.26 -2.31
N LEU A 100 10.12 5.32 -1.92
CA LEU A 100 9.77 4.18 -2.75
C LEU A 100 8.30 4.31 -3.19
N LEU A 101 8.03 4.32 -4.47
CA LEU A 101 6.66 4.46 -4.99
C LEU A 101 6.16 3.13 -5.54
N THR A 102 5.04 2.65 -4.96
CA THR A 102 4.37 1.45 -5.46
C THR A 102 3.73 1.71 -6.81
N HIS A 103 3.11 2.86 -6.98
CA HIS A 103 2.50 3.32 -8.23
C HIS A 103 2.21 4.82 -8.19
N SER A 104 1.69 5.38 -9.29
CA SER A 104 1.60 6.83 -9.52
C SER A 104 0.23 7.45 -9.30
N HIS A 105 -0.73 6.77 -8.66
CA HIS A 105 -2.00 7.40 -8.32
C HIS A 105 -1.80 8.54 -7.31
N ALA A 106 -2.62 9.57 -7.45
CA ALA A 106 -2.45 10.82 -6.71
C ALA A 106 -2.41 10.63 -5.20
N ASP A 107 -3.17 9.70 -4.67
CA ASP A 107 -3.24 9.39 -3.25
C ASP A 107 -2.03 8.58 -2.71
N HIS A 108 -1.08 8.22 -3.57
CA HIS A 108 0.20 7.60 -3.19
C HIS A 108 1.40 8.54 -3.40
N VAL A 109 1.22 9.61 -4.19
CA VAL A 109 2.34 10.46 -4.60
C VAL A 109 2.15 11.94 -4.28
N ASN A 110 0.98 12.35 -3.76
CA ASN A 110 0.65 13.77 -3.57
C ASN A 110 1.50 14.48 -2.50
N GLY A 111 2.17 13.74 -1.62
CA GLY A 111 3.09 14.27 -0.61
C GLY A 111 4.57 14.20 -0.98
N VAL A 112 4.92 13.62 -2.15
CA VAL A 112 6.34 13.45 -2.54
C VAL A 112 7.06 14.78 -2.63
N ALA A 113 6.48 15.77 -3.31
CA ALA A 113 7.11 17.09 -3.47
C ALA A 113 7.34 17.77 -2.11
N ASP A 114 6.36 17.73 -1.22
CA ASP A 114 6.44 18.32 0.11
C ASP A 114 7.50 17.60 0.96
N LEU A 115 7.59 16.27 0.86
CA LEU A 115 8.64 15.50 1.56
C LEU A 115 10.03 15.90 1.09
N LEU A 116 10.21 16.10 -0.22
CA LEU A 116 11.50 16.48 -0.81
C LEU A 116 11.94 17.90 -0.45
N GLU A 117 11.03 18.77 -0.01
CA GLU A 117 11.40 20.08 0.56
C GLU A 117 12.09 19.96 1.93
N HIS A 118 11.83 18.86 2.65
CA HIS A 118 12.33 18.60 4.00
C HIS A 118 13.46 17.55 4.05
N ALA A 119 13.54 16.67 3.07
CA ALA A 119 14.50 15.57 3.02
C ALA A 119 15.19 15.47 1.65
N ALA A 120 16.51 15.35 1.68
CA ALA A 120 17.31 15.09 0.48
C ALA A 120 17.23 13.57 0.14
N ALA A 121 16.04 13.12 -0.29
CA ALA A 121 15.78 11.72 -0.58
C ALA A 121 15.79 11.44 -2.09
N GLU A 122 16.27 10.25 -2.46
CA GLU A 122 16.16 9.74 -3.82
C GLU A 122 14.80 9.06 -4.02
N VAL A 123 14.12 9.38 -5.14
CA VAL A 123 12.79 8.82 -5.45
C VAL A 123 12.93 7.66 -6.40
N HIS A 124 12.46 6.50 -5.99
CA HIS A 124 12.56 5.23 -6.72
C HIS A 124 11.20 4.76 -7.21
N VAL A 125 11.13 4.35 -8.47
CA VAL A 125 9.91 3.85 -9.11
C VAL A 125 10.26 2.82 -10.19
N LEU A 126 9.36 1.88 -10.48
CA LEU A 126 9.56 0.99 -11.63
C LEU A 126 9.51 1.78 -12.94
N LYS A 127 10.38 1.41 -13.90
CA LYS A 127 10.44 2.06 -15.21
C LYS A 127 9.09 2.07 -15.93
N SER A 128 8.35 0.96 -15.88
CA SER A 128 7.02 0.86 -16.48
C SER A 128 6.01 1.83 -15.86
N GLU A 129 6.16 2.13 -14.58
CA GLU A 129 5.33 3.14 -13.91
C GLU A 129 5.78 4.56 -14.26
N ALA A 130 7.08 4.81 -14.29
CA ALA A 130 7.61 6.11 -14.71
C ALA A 130 7.19 6.47 -16.13
N ASP A 131 7.23 5.50 -17.05
CA ASP A 131 6.79 5.67 -18.45
C ASP A 131 5.27 5.94 -18.55
N PHE A 132 4.47 5.27 -17.69
CA PHE A 132 3.02 5.47 -17.61
C PHE A 132 2.64 6.81 -16.96
N TRP A 133 3.31 7.17 -15.87
CA TRP A 133 3.08 8.40 -15.12
C TRP A 133 3.47 9.64 -15.95
N GLY A 134 4.56 9.54 -16.71
CA GLY A 134 5.09 10.63 -17.54
C GLY A 134 6.00 11.57 -16.75
N LYS A 135 6.05 12.83 -17.16
CA LYS A 135 7.00 13.80 -16.59
C LYS A 135 6.55 14.27 -15.19
N GLN A 136 7.45 14.17 -14.22
CA GLN A 136 7.27 14.63 -12.85
C GLN A 136 7.98 15.97 -12.60
N GLY A 137 7.63 16.64 -11.49
CA GLY A 137 8.27 17.88 -11.03
C GLY A 137 9.62 17.67 -10.35
N PHE A 138 10.02 16.41 -10.12
CA PHE A 138 11.25 16.00 -9.44
C PHE A 138 11.90 14.82 -10.19
N PRO A 139 13.21 14.59 -9.98
CA PRO A 139 13.90 13.45 -10.58
C PRO A 139 13.42 12.13 -9.95
N VAL A 140 13.39 11.07 -10.76
CA VAL A 140 13.10 9.72 -10.30
C VAL A 140 14.15 8.74 -10.82
N THR A 141 14.59 7.85 -9.95
CA THR A 141 15.45 6.71 -10.31
C THR A 141 14.57 5.54 -10.71
N GLN A 142 14.79 5.05 -11.92
CA GLN A 142 13.97 3.99 -12.52
C GLN A 142 14.59 2.62 -12.27
N HIS A 143 13.74 1.67 -11.85
CA HIS A 143 14.11 0.28 -11.57
C HIS A 143 13.35 -0.70 -12.45
N HIS A 144 13.84 -1.93 -12.48
CA HIS A 144 13.14 -3.09 -13.04
C HIS A 144 12.71 -4.05 -11.93
N GLY A 145 11.73 -4.91 -12.24
CA GLY A 145 11.39 -5.99 -11.32
C GLY A 145 12.58 -6.92 -11.07
N GLY A 146 12.90 -7.15 -9.81
CA GLY A 146 14.06 -7.89 -9.35
C GLY A 146 15.24 -7.00 -8.89
N ASP A 147 15.23 -5.71 -9.24
CA ASP A 147 16.25 -4.78 -8.72
C ASP A 147 16.10 -4.59 -7.21
N GLU A 148 17.20 -4.19 -6.57
CA GLU A 148 17.29 -3.98 -5.14
C GLU A 148 17.85 -2.59 -4.83
N VAL A 149 17.28 -1.94 -3.82
CA VAL A 149 17.77 -0.68 -3.23
C VAL A 149 18.21 -0.96 -1.81
N LEU A 150 19.35 -0.41 -1.40
CA LEU A 150 19.87 -0.50 -0.05
C LEU A 150 19.53 0.76 0.75
N VAL A 151 18.60 0.64 1.67
CA VAL A 151 18.34 1.67 2.66
C VAL A 151 19.25 1.42 3.86
N GLY A 152 20.36 2.16 3.92
CA GLY A 152 21.43 1.83 4.84
C GLY A 152 22.03 0.46 4.54
N LYS A 153 21.72 -0.54 5.35
CA LYS A 153 22.11 -1.94 5.16
C LYS A 153 20.93 -2.86 4.84
N THR A 154 19.73 -2.32 4.88
CA THR A 154 18.50 -3.07 4.65
C THR A 154 18.21 -3.17 3.16
N PRO A 155 18.24 -4.36 2.55
CA PRO A 155 17.91 -4.55 1.15
C PRO A 155 16.39 -4.53 0.97
N ILE A 156 15.91 -3.82 -0.05
CA ILE A 156 14.52 -3.74 -0.45
C ILE A 156 14.42 -4.11 -1.93
N GLN A 157 13.76 -5.22 -2.21
CA GLN A 157 13.60 -5.72 -3.58
C GLN A 157 12.33 -5.18 -4.21
N PHE A 158 12.44 -4.70 -5.45
CA PHE A 158 11.32 -4.30 -6.30
C PHE A 158 10.71 -5.52 -6.99
N LEU A 159 9.42 -5.72 -6.83
CA LEU A 159 8.65 -6.73 -7.56
C LEU A 159 7.71 -6.03 -8.54
N HIS A 160 7.81 -6.35 -9.82
CA HIS A 160 6.85 -5.87 -10.80
C HIS A 160 5.55 -6.65 -10.70
N THR A 161 4.49 -5.97 -10.25
CA THR A 161 3.17 -6.55 -9.93
C THR A 161 2.06 -5.81 -10.68
N PRO A 162 2.06 -5.84 -12.03
CA PRO A 162 1.11 -5.09 -12.84
C PRO A 162 -0.32 -5.59 -12.66
N GLY A 163 -1.27 -4.68 -12.95
CA GLY A 163 -2.70 -4.99 -12.94
C GLY A 163 -3.54 -3.83 -12.44
N HIS A 164 -3.15 -3.17 -11.35
CA HIS A 164 -3.76 -1.91 -10.89
C HIS A 164 -3.27 -0.74 -11.75
N THR A 165 -1.95 -0.66 -11.95
CA THR A 165 -1.29 0.15 -12.98
C THR A 165 -0.31 -0.71 -13.77
N PRO A 166 0.21 -0.25 -14.94
CA PRO A 166 1.15 -1.03 -15.74
C PRO A 166 2.49 -1.27 -15.04
N GLY A 167 2.86 -0.41 -14.12
CA GLY A 167 4.11 -0.46 -13.39
C GLY A 167 3.95 -0.59 -11.90
N SER A 168 2.80 -1.03 -11.39
CA SER A 168 2.62 -1.31 -9.97
C SER A 168 3.74 -2.19 -9.43
N ALA A 169 4.23 -1.84 -8.25
CA ALA A 169 5.28 -2.54 -7.53
C ALA A 169 4.81 -3.02 -6.17
N CYS A 170 5.33 -4.17 -5.75
CA CYS A 170 5.42 -4.53 -4.34
C CYS A 170 6.88 -4.43 -3.89
N PHE A 171 7.10 -4.11 -2.62
CA PHE A 171 8.45 -4.07 -2.03
C PHE A 171 8.61 -5.24 -1.07
N HIS A 172 9.62 -6.07 -1.33
CA HIS A 172 9.93 -7.21 -0.47
C HIS A 172 11.10 -6.86 0.46
N VAL A 173 10.88 -7.01 1.76
CA VAL A 173 11.86 -6.76 2.81
C VAL A 173 11.80 -7.94 3.78
N HIS A 174 12.80 -8.82 3.73
CA HIS A 174 12.87 -10.03 4.55
C HIS A 174 11.61 -10.92 4.41
N ASP A 175 10.81 -11.04 5.46
CA ASP A 175 9.57 -11.81 5.50
C ASP A 175 8.31 -10.96 5.28
N GLN A 176 8.48 -9.69 4.88
CA GLN A 176 7.39 -8.73 4.72
C GLN A 176 7.28 -8.26 3.27
N LEU A 177 6.05 -8.03 2.84
CA LEU A 177 5.70 -7.57 1.50
C LEU A 177 4.77 -6.36 1.59
N LEU A 178 5.28 -5.19 1.21
CA LEU A 178 4.48 -3.97 1.07
C LEU A 178 3.83 -4.03 -0.30
N THR A 179 2.52 -4.13 -0.35
CA THR A 179 1.81 -4.52 -1.58
C THR A 179 1.13 -3.36 -2.32
N GLY A 180 1.17 -2.14 -1.76
CA GLY A 180 0.44 -1.01 -2.34
C GLY A 180 -0.99 -1.43 -2.71
N ASP A 181 -1.41 -1.05 -3.90
CA ASP A 181 -2.74 -1.37 -4.43
C ASP A 181 -2.77 -2.66 -5.27
N THR A 182 -1.76 -3.52 -5.13
CA THR A 182 -1.78 -4.84 -5.78
C THR A 182 -2.65 -5.83 -5.00
N LEU A 183 -2.38 -6.00 -3.71
CA LEU A 183 -3.06 -6.96 -2.83
C LEU A 183 -3.49 -6.25 -1.55
N PHE A 184 -4.79 -6.23 -1.29
CA PHE A 184 -5.40 -5.80 -0.03
C PHE A 184 -5.77 -7.01 0.83
N ILE A 185 -6.09 -6.76 2.09
CA ILE A 185 -6.64 -7.81 2.96
C ILE A 185 -8.04 -8.16 2.45
N TYR A 186 -8.18 -9.40 1.95
CA TYR A 186 -9.36 -9.94 1.28
C TYR A 186 -9.81 -9.19 0.02
N GLY A 187 -8.90 -8.46 -0.62
CA GLY A 187 -9.16 -7.69 -1.83
C GLY A 187 -7.96 -7.59 -2.76
N CYS A 188 -8.14 -6.93 -3.88
CA CYS A 188 -7.06 -6.48 -4.76
C CYS A 188 -7.40 -5.11 -5.37
N GLY A 189 -6.40 -4.41 -5.87
CA GLY A 189 -6.55 -3.14 -6.54
C GLY A 189 -7.55 -3.21 -7.70
N ARG A 190 -8.23 -2.11 -7.93
CA ARG A 190 -9.15 -1.98 -9.07
C ARG A 190 -8.36 -1.98 -10.38
N CYS A 191 -8.98 -2.53 -11.43
CA CYS A 191 -8.37 -2.68 -12.75
C CYS A 191 -9.12 -1.91 -13.84
N ASP A 192 -10.07 -1.05 -13.46
CA ASP A 192 -10.94 -0.29 -14.36
C ASP A 192 -10.53 1.19 -14.47
N LEU A 193 -9.42 1.59 -13.85
CA LEU A 193 -8.79 2.89 -14.04
C LEU A 193 -7.87 2.87 -15.27
N LYS A 194 -7.42 4.06 -15.68
CA LYS A 194 -6.44 4.19 -16.77
C LYS A 194 -5.19 3.35 -16.47
N GLY A 195 -4.83 2.48 -17.37
CA GLY A 195 -3.68 1.58 -17.23
C GLY A 195 -3.97 0.28 -16.49
N GLY A 196 -5.17 0.13 -15.91
CA GLY A 196 -5.59 -1.11 -15.23
C GLY A 196 -5.73 -2.27 -16.21
N ASP A 197 -5.32 -3.46 -15.78
CA ASP A 197 -5.37 -4.72 -16.54
C ASP A 197 -5.74 -5.88 -15.62
N PRO A 198 -7.00 -6.36 -15.68
CA PRO A 198 -7.43 -7.45 -14.81
C PRO A 198 -6.76 -8.80 -15.15
N GLU A 199 -6.32 -9.03 -16.38
CA GLU A 199 -5.57 -10.25 -16.73
C GLU A 199 -4.19 -10.23 -16.09
N ALA A 200 -3.49 -9.10 -16.17
CA ALA A 200 -2.22 -8.91 -15.49
C ALA A 200 -2.38 -9.06 -13.97
N MET A 201 -3.43 -8.50 -13.37
CA MET A 201 -3.72 -8.65 -11.93
C MET A 201 -3.91 -10.12 -11.54
N TYR A 202 -4.66 -10.88 -12.30
CA TYR A 202 -4.81 -12.33 -12.06
C TYR A 202 -3.45 -13.03 -12.01
N HIS A 203 -2.61 -12.81 -13.00
CA HIS A 203 -1.28 -13.43 -13.06
C HIS A 203 -0.36 -12.95 -11.93
N THR A 204 -0.44 -11.69 -11.56
CA THR A 204 0.29 -11.10 -10.44
C THR A 204 -0.09 -11.80 -9.12
N LEU A 205 -1.39 -11.89 -8.79
CA LEU A 205 -1.84 -12.55 -7.56
C LEU A 205 -1.43 -14.02 -7.51
N LYS A 206 -1.51 -14.75 -8.64
CA LYS A 206 -1.03 -16.13 -8.72
C LYS A 206 0.48 -16.25 -8.48
N LYS A 207 1.28 -15.34 -9.02
CA LYS A 207 2.73 -15.31 -8.78
C LYS A 207 3.03 -15.07 -7.32
N LEU A 208 2.40 -14.09 -6.67
CA LEU A 208 2.60 -13.82 -5.25
C LEU A 208 2.33 -15.07 -4.40
N ALA A 209 1.19 -15.74 -4.65
CA ALA A 209 0.82 -16.95 -3.93
C ALA A 209 1.81 -18.12 -4.11
N GLN A 210 2.52 -18.17 -5.24
CA GLN A 210 3.43 -19.29 -5.59
C GLN A 210 4.88 -19.03 -5.16
N HIS A 211 5.32 -17.77 -5.09
CA HIS A 211 6.74 -17.43 -4.89
C HIS A 211 7.10 -17.11 -3.45
N PHE A 212 6.13 -16.68 -2.64
CA PHE A 212 6.40 -16.29 -1.27
C PHE A 212 5.95 -17.35 -0.26
N PRO A 213 6.67 -17.49 0.86
CA PRO A 213 6.25 -18.34 1.96
C PRO A 213 4.87 -17.91 2.48
N ALA A 214 4.08 -18.87 2.93
CA ALA A 214 2.72 -18.62 3.43
C ALA A 214 2.71 -17.66 4.65
N GLU A 215 3.77 -17.61 5.43
CA GLU A 215 3.92 -16.74 6.60
C GLU A 215 4.39 -15.32 6.25
N THR A 216 4.65 -15.02 4.96
CA THR A 216 5.01 -13.66 4.54
C THR A 216 3.92 -12.69 4.97
N ARG A 217 4.33 -11.65 5.72
CA ARG A 217 3.43 -10.61 6.20
C ARG A 217 3.09 -9.65 5.06
N ILE A 218 1.81 -9.40 4.87
CA ILE A 218 1.27 -8.50 3.85
C ILE A 218 0.93 -7.15 4.49
N LEU A 219 1.46 -6.09 3.90
CA LEU A 219 1.32 -4.70 4.30
C LEU A 219 0.69 -3.92 3.12
N PRO A 220 -0.64 -3.71 3.10
CA PRO A 220 -1.35 -3.12 1.96
C PRO A 220 -1.22 -1.60 1.88
N GLY A 221 -1.62 -1.00 0.75
CA GLY A 221 -1.62 0.45 0.54
C GLY A 221 -2.74 1.20 1.29
N HIS A 222 -3.79 0.51 1.75
CA HIS A 222 -4.94 1.12 2.43
C HIS A 222 -5.48 0.26 3.57
N ASN A 223 -6.11 0.93 4.55
CA ASN A 223 -6.79 0.31 5.70
C ASN A 223 -8.25 -0.04 5.38
N TYR A 224 -8.47 -0.94 4.41
CA TYR A 224 -9.82 -1.34 4.02
C TYR A 224 -10.35 -2.56 4.78
N ALA A 225 -9.65 -3.03 5.81
CA ALA A 225 -10.02 -4.19 6.61
C ALA A 225 -10.07 -3.86 8.11
N HIS A 226 -10.38 -4.87 8.93
CA HIS A 226 -10.36 -4.70 10.39
C HIS A 226 -8.94 -4.70 10.97
N GLU A 227 -8.04 -5.45 10.33
CA GLU A 227 -6.63 -5.57 10.72
C GLU A 227 -5.76 -4.78 9.78
N PRO A 228 -4.68 -4.15 10.26
CA PRO A 228 -3.80 -3.34 9.43
C PRO A 228 -2.79 -4.15 8.62
N SER A 229 -2.68 -5.44 8.86
CA SER A 229 -1.80 -6.37 8.15
C SER A 229 -2.33 -7.80 8.26
N THR A 230 -1.82 -8.70 7.42
CA THR A 230 -2.23 -10.10 7.37
C THR A 230 -1.05 -10.97 6.98
N THR A 231 -1.27 -12.27 6.81
CA THR A 231 -0.31 -13.19 6.21
C THR A 231 -0.75 -13.61 4.82
N LEU A 232 0.20 -13.99 3.97
CA LEU A 232 -0.12 -14.55 2.66
C LEU A 232 -0.97 -15.83 2.79
N ARG A 233 -0.78 -16.61 3.85
CA ARG A 233 -1.62 -17.78 4.18
C ARG A 233 -3.09 -17.42 4.28
N GLU A 234 -3.40 -16.37 5.04
CA GLU A 234 -4.79 -15.90 5.23
C GLU A 234 -5.38 -15.40 3.93
N GLN A 235 -4.57 -14.71 3.11
CA GLN A 235 -5.03 -14.25 1.80
C GLN A 235 -5.27 -15.41 0.84
N ILE A 236 -4.39 -16.41 0.78
CA ILE A 236 -4.60 -17.60 -0.03
C ILE A 236 -5.86 -18.36 0.42
N ALA A 237 -6.15 -18.40 1.71
CA ALA A 237 -7.31 -19.10 2.26
C ALA A 237 -8.63 -18.33 2.09
N GLY A 238 -8.63 -17.01 2.24
CA GLY A 238 -9.86 -16.21 2.38
C GLY A 238 -10.09 -15.13 1.34
N ASN A 239 -9.08 -14.75 0.55
CA ASN A 239 -9.22 -13.69 -0.43
C ASN A 239 -9.91 -14.21 -1.71
N PRO A 240 -11.14 -13.75 -2.04
CA PRO A 240 -11.89 -14.29 -3.19
C PRO A 240 -11.13 -14.11 -4.50
N PHE A 241 -10.32 -13.05 -4.65
CA PHE A 241 -9.54 -12.81 -5.86
C PHE A 241 -8.39 -13.81 -6.09
N MET A 242 -7.99 -14.55 -5.07
CA MET A 242 -6.94 -15.58 -5.17
C MET A 242 -7.49 -16.97 -5.51
N HIS A 243 -8.81 -17.19 -5.50
CA HIS A 243 -9.45 -18.49 -5.67
C HIS A 243 -9.78 -18.83 -7.14
N PHE A 244 -9.70 -17.90 -8.06
CA PHE A 244 -10.03 -18.17 -9.46
C PHE A 244 -9.01 -19.13 -10.11
N HIS A 245 -9.52 -20.08 -10.89
CA HIS A 245 -8.71 -21.08 -11.59
C HIS A 245 -8.38 -20.69 -13.03
N ASN A 246 -9.10 -19.71 -13.59
CA ASN A 246 -8.85 -19.19 -14.93
C ASN A 246 -9.04 -17.67 -14.99
N VAL A 247 -8.41 -17.06 -15.96
CA VAL A 247 -8.37 -15.62 -16.16
C VAL A 247 -9.75 -15.04 -16.48
N ALA A 248 -10.55 -15.74 -17.29
CA ALA A 248 -11.84 -15.21 -17.75
C ALA A 248 -12.85 -15.03 -16.61
N ASP A 249 -12.89 -15.97 -15.67
CA ASP A 249 -13.76 -15.87 -14.49
C ASP A 249 -13.28 -14.77 -13.54
N PHE A 250 -11.97 -14.62 -13.33
CA PHE A 250 -11.41 -13.50 -12.56
C PHE A 250 -11.78 -12.16 -13.18
N VAL A 251 -11.56 -11.99 -14.48
CA VAL A 251 -11.87 -10.75 -15.20
C VAL A 251 -13.36 -10.41 -15.08
N ARG A 252 -14.24 -11.40 -15.31
CA ARG A 252 -15.69 -11.20 -15.17
C ARG A 252 -16.04 -10.76 -13.74
N TYR A 253 -15.54 -11.45 -12.73
CA TYR A 253 -15.78 -11.11 -11.34
C TYR A 253 -15.25 -9.71 -11.02
N ARG A 254 -13.96 -9.43 -11.30
CA ARG A 254 -13.32 -8.15 -10.97
C ARG A 254 -13.97 -6.96 -11.67
N MET A 255 -14.34 -7.10 -12.95
CA MET A 255 -14.80 -5.99 -13.78
C MET A 255 -16.32 -5.79 -13.78
N VAL A 256 -17.09 -6.84 -13.53
CA VAL A 256 -18.56 -6.81 -13.67
C VAL A 256 -19.27 -7.12 -12.35
N GLU A 257 -18.97 -8.26 -11.73
CA GLU A 257 -19.74 -8.76 -10.60
C GLU A 257 -19.37 -8.06 -9.31
N HIS A 258 -18.10 -7.92 -9.01
CA HIS A 258 -17.60 -7.31 -7.78
C HIS A 258 -18.02 -5.82 -7.60
N LYS A 259 -18.29 -5.10 -8.68
CA LYS A 259 -18.80 -3.71 -8.60
C LYS A 259 -20.16 -3.57 -7.93
N ARG A 260 -20.90 -4.66 -7.79
CA ARG A 260 -22.27 -4.69 -7.22
C ARG A 260 -22.31 -5.09 -5.76
N GLU A 261 -21.21 -5.60 -5.23
CA GLU A 261 -21.09 -6.09 -3.86
C GLU A 261 -20.04 -5.26 -3.10
N THR A 262 -19.99 -5.36 -1.79
CA THR A 262 -19.06 -4.57 -0.98
C THR A 262 -17.60 -4.80 -1.42
N PRO A 263 -16.77 -3.76 -1.50
CA PRO A 263 -15.44 -3.87 -2.06
C PRO A 263 -14.49 -4.78 -1.28
N TYR A 264 -14.78 -5.07 0.00
CA TYR A 264 -13.83 -5.70 0.90
C TYR A 264 -14.54 -6.60 1.90
N GLY A 265 -14.22 -7.88 1.85
CA GLY A 265 -14.68 -8.91 2.77
C GLY A 265 -14.83 -10.26 2.09
N PRO A 266 -14.76 -11.38 2.84
CA PRO A 266 -15.09 -12.68 2.30
C PRO A 266 -16.54 -12.67 1.81
N ILE A 267 -16.77 -13.21 0.64
CA ILE A 267 -18.13 -13.51 0.16
C ILE A 267 -18.62 -14.68 1.01
N GLU A 268 -19.72 -14.51 1.74
CA GLU A 268 -20.39 -15.60 2.47
C GLU A 268 -21.03 -16.61 1.49
#